data_abc1a44520c468627e593b120b2f633b
#
_entry.id   abc1a44520c468627e593b120b2f633b
#
_cell.length_a   1.000
_cell.length_b   1.000
_cell.length_c   1.000
_cell.angle_alpha   90.00
_cell.angle_beta   90.00
_cell.angle_gamma   90.00
#
_symmetry.space_group_name_H-M   'P 1'
#
loop_
_entity.id
_entity.type
_entity.pdbx_description
1 polymer ?
#
loop_
_entity_poly.entity_id
_entity_poly.type
_entity_poly.pdbx_seq_one_letter_code
_entity_poly.pdbx_strand_id
1 'polypeptide(L)'
;NMTPWFHRGGLHSGGPNPTFYVGGSVVPMREFDADTVLDWVGRYQITFLIGAPTALERLARAQEKNARDLSGLKGIVTMGSPLDAGSARRYTEVLTPNISNGYGTTETFWNTFLCPFDLPGMAGTAGRASTDDDVEVVKVFDDRIAEPDELAAKDGVEVGEVAMRSPKCGMSYSGETGSKDPKFHAGWFYPGDLATWDEHEFVTIVGRKDEMIISGGENVFPTQVESVLESHPSVLESIVVGLPDLEWGQLVVAYVVADPDAAAVTADELEAHCLASEDLARFKRPRAYRFVDKLPMTPTGKKKHVEATAMACREADTFVRPRHH
;
A
#
# COMPACT_ATOMS: atom_id res chain seq x y z
N ASN A 1 -10.09 -10.29 13.33
CA ASN A 1 -9.23 -9.20 12.92
C ASN A 1 -7.78 -9.69 12.90
N MET A 2 -7.09 -9.54 11.77
CA MET A 2 -5.73 -10.01 11.53
C MET A 2 -4.68 -8.92 11.75
N THR A 3 -5.09 -7.69 12.08
CA THR A 3 -4.20 -6.56 12.35
C THR A 3 -3.86 -6.49 13.85
N PRO A 4 -2.60 -6.20 14.23
CA PRO A 4 -2.21 -6.13 15.65
C PRO A 4 -2.99 -5.08 16.44
N TRP A 5 -3.43 -5.43 17.66
CA TRP A 5 -4.27 -4.54 18.49
C TRP A 5 -3.52 -3.38 19.14
N PHE A 6 -2.19 -3.37 19.11
CA PHE A 6 -1.43 -2.19 19.52
C PHE A 6 -1.44 -1.06 18.46
N HIS A 7 -1.86 -1.37 17.24
CA HIS A 7 -2.02 -0.42 16.16
C HIS A 7 -3.47 0.10 16.12
N ARG A 8 -3.66 1.40 15.76
CA ARG A 8 -5.00 2.00 15.67
C ARG A 8 -5.93 1.21 14.75
N GLY A 9 -5.44 0.77 13.58
CA GLY A 9 -6.18 -0.08 12.65
C GLY A 9 -6.68 -1.37 13.30
N GLY A 10 -5.85 -2.07 14.06
CA GLY A 10 -6.24 -3.30 14.72
C GLY A 10 -7.25 -3.11 15.85
N LEU A 11 -7.20 -1.97 16.56
CA LEU A 11 -8.08 -1.70 17.69
C LEU A 11 -9.43 -1.12 17.25
N HIS A 12 -9.42 -0.22 16.26
CA HIS A 12 -10.60 0.56 15.86
C HIS A 12 -11.19 0.19 14.50
N SER A 13 -10.42 -0.44 13.60
CA SER A 13 -10.91 -0.83 12.28
C SER A 13 -11.48 -2.25 12.32
N GLY A 14 -12.71 -2.40 12.80
CA GLY A 14 -13.33 -3.72 13.01
C GLY A 14 -12.62 -4.57 14.07
N GLY A 15 -11.80 -3.94 14.91
CA GLY A 15 -11.22 -4.53 16.10
C GLY A 15 -12.22 -4.56 17.25
N PRO A 16 -11.76 -4.77 18.50
CA PRO A 16 -12.66 -4.96 19.64
C PRO A 16 -13.57 -3.76 19.91
N ASN A 17 -13.06 -2.53 19.79
CA ASN A 17 -13.83 -1.35 20.16
C ASN A 17 -15.13 -1.18 19.36
N PRO A 18 -15.12 -1.04 18.03
CA PRO A 18 -16.35 -0.88 17.25
C PRO A 18 -17.20 -2.15 17.25
N THR A 19 -16.57 -3.34 17.27
CA THR A 19 -17.30 -4.60 17.24
C THR A 19 -18.14 -4.80 18.51
N PHE A 20 -17.57 -4.55 19.68
CA PHE A 20 -18.30 -4.64 20.95
C PHE A 20 -19.35 -3.54 21.09
N TYR A 21 -19.08 -2.33 20.56
CA TYR A 21 -20.04 -1.23 20.56
C TYR A 21 -21.36 -1.60 19.85
N VAL A 22 -21.30 -2.39 18.78
CA VAL A 22 -22.48 -2.85 18.03
C VAL A 22 -22.97 -4.24 18.50
N GLY A 23 -22.47 -4.77 19.63
CA GLY A 23 -22.88 -6.06 20.17
C GLY A 23 -22.32 -7.27 19.45
N GLY A 24 -21.29 -7.11 18.62
CA GLY A 24 -20.62 -8.19 17.92
C GLY A 24 -19.59 -8.93 18.77
N SER A 25 -18.97 -9.94 18.18
CA SER A 25 -17.92 -10.75 18.80
C SER A 25 -16.63 -10.68 17.98
N VAL A 26 -15.49 -10.71 18.65
CA VAL A 26 -14.15 -10.74 18.01
C VAL A 26 -13.49 -12.07 18.34
N VAL A 27 -12.92 -12.70 17.32
CA VAL A 27 -12.07 -13.89 17.46
C VAL A 27 -10.61 -13.44 17.38
N PRO A 28 -9.89 -13.34 18.51
CA PRO A 28 -8.49 -12.93 18.51
C PRO A 28 -7.58 -14.07 18.06
N MET A 29 -6.53 -13.73 17.32
CA MET A 29 -5.47 -14.65 16.92
C MET A 29 -4.14 -14.15 17.48
N ARG A 30 -3.33 -15.05 18.00
CA ARG A 30 -2.04 -14.71 18.61
C ARG A 30 -0.98 -14.47 17.55
N GLU A 31 -0.94 -15.35 16.56
CA GLU A 31 -0.02 -15.30 15.41
C GLU A 31 -0.82 -15.60 14.16
N PHE A 32 -0.56 -14.86 13.09
CA PHE A 32 -1.31 -15.02 11.84
C PHE A 32 -0.93 -16.33 11.15
N ASP A 33 -1.93 -17.18 10.94
CA ASP A 33 -1.86 -18.38 10.14
C ASP A 33 -3.07 -18.47 9.21
N ALA A 34 -2.83 -18.54 7.91
CA ALA A 34 -3.88 -18.43 6.90
C ALA A 34 -4.86 -19.62 6.92
N ASP A 35 -4.35 -20.85 7.06
CA ASP A 35 -5.17 -22.04 7.14
C ASP A 35 -6.09 -22.02 8.36
N THR A 36 -5.53 -21.63 9.52
CA THR A 36 -6.30 -21.47 10.76
C THR A 36 -7.40 -20.40 10.61
N VAL A 37 -7.12 -19.24 9.97
CA VAL A 37 -8.14 -18.22 9.74
C VAL A 37 -9.27 -18.78 8.89
N LEU A 38 -8.97 -19.45 7.78
CA LEU A 38 -9.98 -20.02 6.88
C LEU A 38 -10.83 -21.07 7.58
N ASP A 39 -10.23 -21.96 8.38
CA ASP A 39 -10.95 -22.96 9.17
C ASP A 39 -11.85 -22.30 10.24
N TRP A 40 -11.42 -21.18 10.80
CA TRP A 40 -12.20 -20.45 11.81
C TRP A 40 -13.40 -19.70 11.21
N VAL A 41 -13.39 -19.39 9.91
CA VAL A 41 -14.56 -18.80 9.26
C VAL A 41 -15.78 -19.70 9.45
N GLY A 42 -15.67 -20.97 9.13
CA GLY A 42 -16.75 -21.93 9.35
C GLY A 42 -16.99 -22.25 10.83
N ARG A 43 -15.91 -22.49 11.60
CA ARG A 43 -15.99 -22.92 13.01
C ARG A 43 -16.66 -21.89 13.91
N TYR A 44 -16.33 -20.60 13.75
CA TYR A 44 -16.84 -19.50 14.58
C TYR A 44 -17.87 -18.65 13.85
N GLN A 45 -18.30 -19.06 12.67
CA GLN A 45 -19.26 -18.30 11.84
C GLN A 45 -18.85 -16.85 11.66
N ILE A 46 -17.57 -16.65 11.28
CA ILE A 46 -17.01 -15.32 11.07
C ILE A 46 -17.69 -14.66 9.87
N THR A 47 -18.17 -13.44 10.05
CA THR A 47 -18.88 -12.68 9.02
C THR A 47 -17.98 -11.62 8.33
N PHE A 48 -16.96 -11.12 9.02
CA PHE A 48 -16.02 -10.15 8.46
C PHE A 48 -14.58 -10.51 8.80
N LEU A 49 -13.69 -10.37 7.81
CA LEU A 49 -12.25 -10.39 7.99
C LEU A 49 -11.67 -9.00 7.77
N ILE A 50 -10.64 -8.65 8.53
CA ILE A 50 -9.98 -7.35 8.43
C ILE A 50 -8.48 -7.54 8.54
N GLY A 51 -7.73 -7.04 7.54
CA GLY A 51 -6.29 -7.18 7.51
C GLY A 51 -5.62 -6.43 6.36
N ALA A 52 -4.30 -6.41 6.36
CA ALA A 52 -3.52 -5.83 5.27
C ALA A 52 -3.59 -6.70 3.99
N PRO A 53 -3.35 -6.15 2.79
CA PRO A 53 -3.31 -6.91 1.54
C PRO A 53 -2.40 -8.14 1.59
N THR A 54 -1.26 -8.06 2.27
CA THR A 54 -0.34 -9.20 2.47
C THR A 54 -0.98 -10.38 3.20
N ALA A 55 -1.89 -10.11 4.15
CA ALA A 55 -2.65 -11.17 4.80
C ALA A 55 -3.68 -11.80 3.85
N LEU A 56 -4.33 -10.97 3.01
CA LEU A 56 -5.28 -11.45 2.01
C LEU A 56 -4.59 -12.32 0.96
N GLU A 57 -3.39 -11.95 0.53
CA GLU A 57 -2.59 -12.76 -0.39
C GLU A 57 -2.34 -14.17 0.16
N ARG A 58 -1.94 -14.26 1.43
CA ARG A 58 -1.72 -15.55 2.09
C ARG A 58 -3.02 -16.35 2.25
N LEU A 59 -4.15 -15.70 2.54
CA LEU A 59 -5.46 -16.34 2.58
C LEU A 59 -5.87 -16.87 1.21
N ALA A 60 -5.69 -16.07 0.13
CA ALA A 60 -6.04 -16.49 -1.21
C ALA A 60 -5.24 -17.73 -1.64
N ARG A 61 -3.91 -17.72 -1.44
CA ARG A 61 -3.06 -18.89 -1.71
C ARG A 61 -3.49 -20.14 -0.93
N ALA A 62 -3.80 -19.99 0.36
CA ALA A 62 -4.25 -21.11 1.18
C ALA A 62 -5.63 -21.63 0.74
N GLN A 63 -6.54 -20.74 0.33
CA GLN A 63 -7.87 -21.09 -0.18
C GLN A 63 -7.79 -21.82 -1.54
N GLU A 64 -6.92 -21.37 -2.44
CA GLU A 64 -6.69 -22.04 -3.74
C GLU A 64 -6.10 -23.43 -3.57
N LYS A 65 -5.19 -23.61 -2.61
CA LYS A 65 -4.56 -24.90 -2.31
C LYS A 65 -5.52 -25.88 -1.64
N ASN A 66 -6.37 -25.40 -0.74
CA ASN A 66 -7.33 -26.22 0.00
C ASN A 66 -8.58 -25.37 0.30
N ALA A 67 -9.57 -25.51 -0.56
CA ALA A 67 -10.79 -24.70 -0.52
C ALA A 67 -11.64 -24.99 0.73
N ARG A 68 -12.08 -23.93 1.42
CA ARG A 68 -13.05 -23.95 2.52
C ARG A 68 -14.34 -23.26 2.06
N ASP A 69 -15.43 -23.58 2.74
CA ASP A 69 -16.68 -22.84 2.57
C ASP A 69 -16.58 -21.47 3.25
N LEU A 70 -16.51 -20.42 2.44
CA LEU A 70 -16.46 -19.02 2.88
C LEU A 70 -17.80 -18.30 2.68
N SER A 71 -18.89 -19.01 2.38
CA SER A 71 -20.23 -18.43 2.10
C SER A 71 -20.79 -17.61 3.27
N GLY A 72 -20.31 -17.87 4.50
CA GLY A 72 -20.65 -17.08 5.69
C GLY A 72 -20.02 -15.69 5.75
N LEU A 73 -18.97 -15.42 4.95
CA LEU A 73 -18.33 -14.09 4.92
C LEU A 73 -19.24 -13.08 4.24
N LYS A 74 -19.58 -12.02 4.97
CA LYS A 74 -20.31 -10.86 4.44
C LYS A 74 -19.39 -9.85 3.80
N GLY A 75 -18.11 -9.84 4.16
CA GLY A 75 -17.12 -8.97 3.57
C GLY A 75 -15.73 -9.10 4.16
N ILE A 76 -14.77 -8.57 3.41
CA ILE A 76 -13.38 -8.39 3.84
C ILE A 76 -13.05 -6.91 3.70
N VAL A 77 -12.45 -6.33 4.72
CA VAL A 77 -11.90 -4.96 4.67
C VAL A 77 -10.40 -5.03 4.73
N THR A 78 -9.75 -4.52 3.69
CA THR A 78 -8.29 -4.38 3.66
C THR A 78 -7.87 -2.93 3.84
N MET A 79 -6.65 -2.71 4.32
CA MET A 79 -6.13 -1.39 4.63
C MET A 79 -4.62 -1.41 4.87
N GLY A 80 -4.05 -0.21 4.91
CA GLY A 80 -2.68 0.01 5.39
C GLY A 80 -1.60 -0.06 4.31
N SER A 81 -1.94 -0.54 3.12
CA SER A 81 -1.13 -0.46 1.90
C SER A 81 -2.04 -0.44 0.68
N PRO A 82 -1.54 -0.05 -0.50
CA PRO A 82 -2.29 -0.13 -1.74
C PRO A 82 -2.78 -1.56 -2.02
N LEU A 83 -3.96 -1.68 -2.63
CA LEU A 83 -4.50 -2.92 -3.16
C LEU A 83 -4.45 -2.83 -4.68
N ASP A 84 -3.50 -3.51 -5.30
CA ASP A 84 -3.36 -3.50 -6.75
C ASP A 84 -4.56 -4.16 -7.47
N ALA A 85 -4.73 -3.81 -8.74
CA ALA A 85 -5.89 -4.23 -9.53
C ALA A 85 -5.95 -5.75 -9.75
N GLY A 86 -4.81 -6.39 -9.91
CA GLY A 86 -4.72 -7.86 -10.11
C GLY A 86 -5.15 -8.60 -8.86
N SER A 87 -4.57 -8.22 -7.72
CA SER A 87 -4.92 -8.77 -6.40
C SER A 87 -6.38 -8.53 -6.05
N ALA A 88 -6.92 -7.34 -6.31
CA ALA A 88 -8.32 -7.04 -6.04
C ALA A 88 -9.26 -8.00 -6.80
N ARG A 89 -9.02 -8.21 -8.10
CA ARG A 89 -9.82 -9.16 -8.92
C ARG A 89 -9.71 -10.59 -8.39
N ARG A 90 -8.48 -11.06 -8.14
CA ARG A 90 -8.25 -12.42 -7.64
C ARG A 90 -8.91 -12.66 -6.29
N TYR A 91 -8.81 -11.72 -5.35
CA TYR A 91 -9.42 -11.90 -4.03
C TYR A 91 -10.95 -11.86 -4.08
N THR A 92 -11.55 -11.10 -5.01
CA THR A 92 -13.01 -11.13 -5.20
C THR A 92 -13.51 -12.48 -5.73
N GLU A 93 -12.71 -13.18 -6.51
CA GLU A 93 -13.03 -14.50 -7.04
C GLU A 93 -12.76 -15.61 -6.03
N VAL A 94 -11.63 -15.55 -5.31
CA VAL A 94 -11.14 -16.64 -4.45
C VAL A 94 -11.70 -16.58 -3.04
N LEU A 95 -11.88 -15.41 -2.46
CA LEU A 95 -12.28 -15.22 -1.07
C LEU A 95 -13.75 -14.80 -0.91
N THR A 96 -14.11 -13.66 -1.45
CA THR A 96 -15.49 -13.13 -1.43
C THR A 96 -15.61 -11.95 -2.39
N PRO A 97 -16.76 -11.78 -3.08
CA PRO A 97 -16.99 -10.60 -3.93
C PRO A 97 -17.07 -9.29 -3.15
N ASN A 98 -17.25 -9.36 -1.82
CA ASN A 98 -17.47 -8.20 -0.96
C ASN A 98 -16.16 -7.74 -0.31
N ILE A 99 -15.25 -7.21 -1.13
CA ILE A 99 -13.98 -6.63 -0.65
C ILE A 99 -14.06 -5.12 -0.66
N SER A 100 -13.63 -4.50 0.43
CA SER A 100 -13.45 -3.05 0.55
C SER A 100 -11.99 -2.74 0.87
N ASN A 101 -11.46 -1.65 0.31
CA ASN A 101 -10.15 -1.13 0.68
C ASN A 101 -10.29 0.26 1.29
N GLY A 102 -9.77 0.46 2.50
CA GLY A 102 -9.77 1.74 3.20
C GLY A 102 -8.40 2.37 3.21
N TYR A 103 -8.29 3.63 2.79
CA TYR A 103 -7.09 4.45 2.91
C TYR A 103 -7.29 5.53 3.96
N GLY A 104 -6.24 5.80 4.70
CA GLY A 104 -6.15 6.84 5.71
C GLY A 104 -4.95 6.66 6.62
N THR A 105 -4.84 7.52 7.62
CA THR A 105 -3.70 7.57 8.53
C THR A 105 -4.13 7.36 9.98
N THR A 106 -3.16 7.30 10.89
CA THR A 106 -3.47 7.27 12.33
C THR A 106 -4.15 8.55 12.77
N GLU A 107 -3.80 9.68 12.18
CA GLU A 107 -4.28 11.02 12.52
C GLU A 107 -5.74 11.23 12.14
N THR A 108 -6.15 10.76 10.96
CA THR A 108 -7.46 11.01 10.37
C THR A 108 -8.37 9.79 10.28
N PHE A 109 -7.83 8.60 10.58
CA PHE A 109 -8.48 7.31 10.43
C PHE A 109 -8.72 6.95 8.96
N TRP A 110 -9.87 6.44 8.57
CA TRP A 110 -10.20 6.12 7.18
C TRP A 110 -10.84 7.31 6.49
N ASN A 111 -10.25 7.77 5.42
CA ASN A 111 -10.70 8.95 4.68
C ASN A 111 -11.26 8.60 3.31
N THR A 112 -10.78 7.54 2.67
CA THR A 112 -11.40 7.02 1.46
C THR A 112 -11.75 5.55 1.58
N PHE A 113 -12.74 5.12 0.79
CA PHE A 113 -13.12 3.73 0.63
C PHE A 113 -13.33 3.38 -0.83
N LEU A 114 -12.69 2.29 -1.24
CA LEU A 114 -13.06 1.52 -2.42
C LEU A 114 -14.09 0.47 -1.97
N CYS A 115 -15.31 0.58 -2.46
CA CYS A 115 -16.40 -0.29 -2.07
C CYS A 115 -16.56 -1.49 -3.01
N PRO A 116 -17.22 -2.58 -2.57
CA PRO A 116 -17.42 -3.76 -3.43
C PRO A 116 -18.12 -3.46 -4.77
N PHE A 117 -19.04 -2.49 -4.79
CA PHE A 117 -19.75 -2.10 -6.01
C PHE A 117 -18.90 -1.27 -6.99
N ASP A 118 -17.74 -0.76 -6.57
CA ASP A 118 -16.78 -0.09 -7.44
C ASP A 118 -15.88 -1.13 -8.14
N LEU A 119 -15.84 -2.36 -7.64
CA LEU A 119 -15.05 -3.45 -8.21
C LEU A 119 -15.82 -4.19 -9.32
N PRO A 120 -15.14 -4.68 -10.36
CA PRO A 120 -13.70 -4.55 -10.61
C PRO A 120 -13.31 -3.24 -11.34
N GLY A 121 -14.23 -2.36 -11.66
CA GLY A 121 -14.02 -1.19 -12.53
C GLY A 121 -12.93 -0.25 -11.99
N MET A 122 -12.97 0.04 -10.69
CA MET A 122 -12.04 0.98 -10.02
C MET A 122 -10.96 0.26 -9.22
N ALA A 123 -10.69 -1.02 -9.53
CA ALA A 123 -9.61 -1.78 -8.90
C ALA A 123 -8.26 -1.08 -9.11
N GLY A 124 -7.45 -0.99 -8.05
CA GLY A 124 -6.18 -0.25 -8.04
C GLY A 124 -6.28 1.15 -7.44
N THR A 125 -7.49 1.70 -7.27
CA THR A 125 -7.68 2.96 -6.56
C THR A 125 -7.86 2.74 -5.05
N ALA A 126 -7.71 3.82 -4.27
CA ALA A 126 -8.07 3.87 -2.86
C ALA A 126 -9.54 4.23 -2.63
N GLY A 127 -10.34 4.31 -3.70
CA GLY A 127 -11.73 4.72 -3.65
C GLY A 127 -11.93 6.24 -3.55
N ARG A 128 -13.08 6.64 -2.99
CA ARG A 128 -13.50 8.04 -2.84
C ARG A 128 -13.65 8.41 -1.37
N ALA A 129 -13.75 9.71 -1.10
CA ALA A 129 -13.96 10.22 0.25
C ALA A 129 -15.09 9.49 0.98
N SER A 130 -14.84 9.11 2.22
CA SER A 130 -15.84 8.49 3.10
C SER A 130 -16.83 9.55 3.63
N THR A 131 -17.95 9.09 4.17
CA THR A 131 -18.94 9.99 4.78
C THR A 131 -18.30 10.88 5.83
N ASP A 132 -18.60 12.16 5.81
CA ASP A 132 -18.11 13.22 6.71
C ASP A 132 -16.61 13.58 6.53
N ASP A 133 -15.93 13.03 5.54
CA ASP A 133 -14.55 13.37 5.22
C ASP A 133 -14.47 14.17 3.91
N ASP A 134 -13.54 15.11 3.88
CA ASP A 134 -13.10 15.75 2.64
C ASP A 134 -11.71 15.24 2.29
N VAL A 135 -11.50 14.88 1.05
CA VAL A 135 -10.21 14.44 0.51
C VAL A 135 -9.99 15.15 -0.81
N GLU A 136 -8.89 15.90 -0.88
CA GLU A 136 -8.49 16.64 -2.07
C GLU A 136 -7.10 16.16 -2.52
N VAL A 137 -6.83 16.25 -3.81
CA VAL A 137 -5.49 16.09 -4.37
C VAL A 137 -5.06 17.46 -4.85
N VAL A 138 -4.09 18.05 -4.15
CA VAL A 138 -3.63 19.42 -4.40
C VAL A 138 -2.30 19.43 -5.15
N LYS A 139 -1.99 20.53 -5.82
CA LYS A 139 -0.72 20.69 -6.55
C LYS A 139 0.49 20.55 -5.63
N VAL A 140 1.59 20.05 -6.15
CA VAL A 140 2.87 19.96 -5.43
C VAL A 140 3.74 21.15 -5.78
N PHE A 141 4.23 21.85 -4.75
CA PHE A 141 5.21 22.93 -4.86
C PHE A 141 6.48 22.57 -4.10
N ASP A 142 7.63 23.01 -4.60
CA ASP A 142 8.94 22.72 -3.96
C ASP A 142 9.22 23.63 -2.76
N ASP A 143 8.63 24.82 -2.73
CA ASP A 143 8.94 25.90 -1.78
C ASP A 143 7.85 26.14 -0.73
N ARG A 144 6.67 25.56 -0.89
CA ARG A 144 5.54 25.72 0.02
C ARG A 144 4.57 24.55 0.01
N ILE A 145 3.68 24.52 0.97
CA ILE A 145 2.50 23.65 0.98
C ILE A 145 1.41 24.32 0.12
N ALA A 146 0.71 23.55 -0.69
CA ALA A 146 -0.44 24.02 -1.46
C ALA A 146 -1.60 24.39 -0.54
N GLU A 147 -2.36 25.41 -0.90
CA GLU A 147 -3.65 25.66 -0.27
C GLU A 147 -4.66 24.58 -0.70
N PRO A 148 -5.68 24.26 0.13
CA PRO A 148 -6.61 23.18 -0.16
C PRO A 148 -7.44 23.33 -1.44
N ASP A 149 -7.53 24.54 -1.98
CA ASP A 149 -8.24 24.87 -3.23
C ASP A 149 -7.31 24.91 -4.46
N GLU A 150 -6.02 24.70 -4.29
CA GLU A 150 -5.05 24.58 -5.39
C GLU A 150 -5.01 23.14 -5.92
N LEU A 151 -6.12 22.72 -6.53
CA LEU A 151 -6.32 21.32 -6.92
C LEU A 151 -5.45 20.91 -8.11
N ALA A 152 -4.95 19.66 -8.08
CA ALA A 152 -4.44 18.97 -9.25
C ALA A 152 -5.60 18.66 -10.22
N ALA A 153 -5.30 18.47 -11.50
CA ALA A 153 -6.32 18.10 -12.49
C ALA A 153 -6.95 16.74 -12.16
N LYS A 154 -8.28 16.63 -12.35
CA LYS A 154 -9.02 15.37 -12.18
C LYS A 154 -8.96 14.54 -13.48
N ASP A 155 -7.75 14.28 -13.97
CA ASP A 155 -7.48 13.61 -15.24
C ASP A 155 -6.87 12.19 -15.07
N GLY A 156 -6.65 11.77 -13.82
CA GLY A 156 -5.99 10.51 -13.51
C GLY A 156 -4.47 10.51 -13.75
N VAL A 157 -3.88 11.64 -14.14
CA VAL A 157 -2.48 11.74 -14.59
C VAL A 157 -1.67 12.72 -13.76
N GLU A 158 -2.19 13.95 -13.52
CA GLU A 158 -1.47 14.95 -12.72
C GLU A 158 -1.31 14.45 -11.29
N VAL A 159 -0.05 14.31 -10.86
CA VAL A 159 0.28 13.90 -9.49
C VAL A 159 0.22 15.10 -8.57
N GLY A 160 -0.58 14.99 -7.53
CA GLY A 160 -0.67 15.96 -6.45
C GLY A 160 -0.40 15.34 -5.07
N GLU A 161 -0.41 16.16 -4.03
CA GLU A 161 -0.33 15.74 -2.64
C GLU A 161 -1.74 15.57 -2.05
N VAL A 162 -1.96 14.50 -1.30
CA VAL A 162 -3.25 14.27 -0.62
C VAL A 162 -3.41 15.26 0.52
N ALA A 163 -4.54 15.95 0.56
CA ALA A 163 -4.98 16.76 1.69
C ALA A 163 -6.29 16.20 2.24
N MET A 164 -6.40 16.04 3.55
CA MET A 164 -7.55 15.42 4.20
C MET A 164 -8.10 16.31 5.31
N ARG A 165 -9.42 16.42 5.38
CA ARG A 165 -10.13 17.06 6.49
C ARG A 165 -11.19 16.10 7.00
N SER A 166 -11.22 15.90 8.33
CA SER A 166 -12.09 14.91 8.94
C SER A 166 -12.46 15.33 10.36
N PRO A 167 -13.70 15.14 10.81
CA PRO A 167 -14.07 15.34 12.21
C PRO A 167 -13.37 14.33 13.15
N LYS A 168 -12.77 13.28 12.58
CA LYS A 168 -11.99 12.27 13.32
C LYS A 168 -10.53 12.68 13.54
N CYS A 169 -10.10 13.79 12.92
CA CYS A 169 -8.72 14.28 12.93
C CYS A 169 -8.39 15.03 14.22
N GLY A 170 -7.28 14.67 14.86
CA GLY A 170 -6.60 15.56 15.81
C GLY A 170 -5.84 16.63 15.07
N MET A 171 -5.97 17.90 15.48
CA MET A 171 -5.33 19.05 14.80
C MET A 171 -3.88 19.31 15.23
N SER A 172 -3.31 18.43 16.07
CA SER A 172 -1.92 18.52 16.56
C SER A 172 -1.48 17.22 17.21
N TYR A 173 -0.18 17.01 17.33
CA TYR A 173 0.38 15.91 18.11
C TYR A 173 0.44 16.24 19.61
N SER A 174 0.28 15.24 20.46
CA SER A 174 0.36 15.38 21.91
C SER A 174 1.78 15.77 22.35
N GLY A 175 1.90 16.76 23.21
CA GLY A 175 3.19 17.26 23.72
C GLY A 175 3.80 18.41 22.94
N GLU A 176 3.30 18.76 21.79
CA GLU A 176 3.73 19.91 21.00
C GLU A 176 2.91 21.15 21.36
N THR A 177 3.31 21.84 22.42
CA THR A 177 2.76 23.18 22.72
C THR A 177 3.47 24.21 21.83
N GLY A 178 2.81 24.61 20.74
CA GLY A 178 3.19 25.78 19.97
C GLY A 178 4.02 25.54 18.69
N SER A 179 4.41 24.33 18.35
CA SER A 179 4.96 24.06 17.02
C SER A 179 3.81 23.73 16.06
N LYS A 180 3.69 24.49 15.00
CA LYS A 180 2.81 24.14 13.89
C LYS A 180 3.54 23.06 13.11
N ASP A 181 3.20 21.78 13.33
CA ASP A 181 3.64 20.72 12.43
C ASP A 181 3.16 21.07 11.02
N PRO A 182 4.06 21.16 10.03
CA PRO A 182 3.71 21.55 8.66
C PRO A 182 2.66 20.63 8.02
N LYS A 183 2.44 19.43 8.57
CA LYS A 183 1.38 18.54 8.13
C LYS A 183 -0.03 19.05 8.42
N PHE A 184 -0.20 20.00 9.33
CA PHE A 184 -1.49 20.64 9.61
C PHE A 184 -1.49 22.06 9.06
N HIS A 185 -2.09 22.25 7.88
CA HIS A 185 -2.15 23.51 7.19
C HIS A 185 -3.59 23.87 6.80
N ALA A 186 -4.00 25.11 7.01
CA ALA A 186 -5.32 25.65 6.67
C ALA A 186 -6.52 24.78 7.15
N GLY A 187 -6.37 24.06 8.26
CA GLY A 187 -7.41 23.17 8.80
C GLY A 187 -7.46 21.80 8.12
N TRP A 188 -6.49 21.46 7.29
CA TRP A 188 -6.33 20.19 6.62
C TRP A 188 -5.08 19.47 7.10
N PHE A 189 -5.07 18.15 6.95
CA PHE A 189 -3.93 17.29 7.24
C PHE A 189 -3.30 16.77 5.93
N TYR A 190 -2.00 16.96 5.81
CA TYR A 190 -1.18 16.56 4.65
C TYR A 190 -0.26 15.41 5.08
N PRO A 191 -0.60 14.14 4.79
CA PRO A 191 0.19 12.99 5.24
C PRO A 191 1.56 12.90 4.56
N GLY A 192 1.73 13.57 3.40
CA GLY A 192 2.88 13.42 2.50
C GLY A 192 2.69 12.27 1.50
N ASP A 193 1.47 11.77 1.35
CA ASP A 193 1.14 10.81 0.30
C ASP A 193 0.85 11.55 -1.01
N LEU A 194 1.37 11.02 -2.12
CA LEU A 194 1.14 11.53 -3.46
C LEU A 194 0.09 10.67 -4.17
N ALA A 195 -0.78 11.31 -4.93
CA ALA A 195 -1.88 10.65 -5.61
C ALA A 195 -2.22 11.33 -6.94
N THR A 196 -2.91 10.60 -7.79
CA THR A 196 -3.74 11.14 -8.86
C THR A 196 -5.21 10.95 -8.50
N TRP A 197 -6.12 11.66 -9.18
CA TRP A 197 -7.55 11.43 -9.07
C TRP A 197 -8.26 11.66 -10.40
N ASP A 198 -9.40 11.05 -10.57
CA ASP A 198 -10.19 11.17 -11.80
C ASP A 198 -11.38 12.12 -11.63
N GLU A 199 -12.12 12.32 -12.72
CA GLU A 199 -13.34 13.17 -12.74
C GLU A 199 -14.45 12.71 -11.79
N HIS A 200 -14.39 11.44 -11.34
CA HIS A 200 -15.30 10.85 -10.36
C HIS A 200 -14.75 10.84 -8.94
N GLU A 201 -13.59 11.52 -8.74
CA GLU A 201 -12.90 11.65 -7.44
C GLU A 201 -12.36 10.32 -6.86
N PHE A 202 -12.12 9.32 -7.71
CA PHE A 202 -11.37 8.16 -7.29
C PHE A 202 -9.89 8.50 -7.16
N VAL A 203 -9.36 8.31 -5.95
CA VAL A 203 -7.98 8.62 -5.60
C VAL A 203 -7.11 7.40 -5.84
N THR A 204 -6.01 7.56 -6.56
CA THR A 204 -4.98 6.53 -6.76
C THR A 204 -3.69 6.96 -6.09
N ILE A 205 -3.33 6.30 -5.00
CA ILE A 205 -2.07 6.57 -4.29
C ILE A 205 -0.90 6.08 -5.15
N VAL A 206 0.01 6.97 -5.50
CA VAL A 206 1.19 6.65 -6.33
C VAL A 206 2.47 6.49 -5.51
N GLY A 207 2.50 7.01 -4.29
CA GLY A 207 3.64 6.87 -3.39
C GLY A 207 3.68 7.91 -2.29
N ARG A 208 4.86 8.05 -1.70
CA ARG A 208 5.11 9.07 -0.68
C ARG A 208 6.08 10.12 -1.21
N LYS A 209 5.86 11.38 -0.80
CA LYS A 209 6.70 12.52 -1.18
C LYS A 209 8.14 12.35 -0.69
N ASP A 210 8.31 11.79 0.51
CA ASP A 210 9.59 11.57 1.16
C ASP A 210 10.33 10.30 0.68
N GLU A 211 9.65 9.41 -0.06
CA GLU A 211 10.22 8.18 -0.61
C GLU A 211 10.46 8.27 -2.14
N MET A 212 10.02 9.36 -2.76
CA MET A 212 10.17 9.57 -4.20
C MET A 212 11.64 9.60 -4.60
N ILE A 213 12.00 8.81 -5.61
CA ILE A 213 13.34 8.73 -6.16
C ILE A 213 13.44 9.69 -7.36
N ILE A 214 14.44 10.55 -7.38
CA ILE A 214 14.72 11.42 -8.53
C ILE A 214 15.86 10.81 -9.32
N SER A 215 15.55 10.14 -10.42
CA SER A 215 16.52 9.46 -11.28
C SER A 215 16.57 10.04 -12.69
N GLY A 216 17.70 10.63 -13.07
CA GLY A 216 17.85 11.29 -14.36
C GLY A 216 16.93 12.50 -14.55
N GLY A 217 16.49 13.14 -13.47
CA GLY A 217 15.55 14.26 -13.49
C GLY A 217 14.08 13.84 -13.51
N GLU A 218 13.78 12.55 -13.50
CA GLU A 218 12.42 12.01 -13.53
C GLU A 218 12.01 11.45 -12.17
N ASN A 219 10.74 11.64 -11.81
CA ASN A 219 10.17 11.14 -10.57
C ASN A 219 9.80 9.65 -10.69
N VAL A 220 10.38 8.84 -9.82
CA VAL A 220 10.10 7.41 -9.71
C VAL A 220 9.49 7.11 -8.35
N PHE A 221 8.30 6.56 -8.34
CA PHE A 221 7.61 6.15 -7.13
C PHE A 221 7.92 4.68 -6.83
N PRO A 222 8.57 4.37 -5.70
CA PRO A 222 8.93 2.99 -5.34
C PRO A 222 7.77 2.00 -5.46
N THR A 223 6.60 2.36 -4.94
CA THR A 223 5.40 1.50 -4.94
C THR A 223 4.95 1.09 -6.34
N GLN A 224 5.08 1.96 -7.35
CA GLN A 224 4.75 1.63 -8.73
C GLN A 224 5.68 0.55 -9.30
N VAL A 225 6.98 0.69 -9.03
CA VAL A 225 7.99 -0.27 -9.47
C VAL A 225 7.85 -1.61 -8.74
N GLU A 226 7.59 -1.55 -7.44
CA GLU A 226 7.34 -2.71 -6.58
C GLU A 226 6.13 -3.51 -7.05
N SER A 227 5.03 -2.84 -7.37
CA SER A 227 3.82 -3.50 -7.90
C SER A 227 4.12 -4.29 -9.18
N VAL A 228 4.92 -3.73 -10.08
CA VAL A 228 5.33 -4.44 -11.30
C VAL A 228 6.25 -5.62 -10.98
N LEU A 229 7.23 -5.45 -10.11
CA LEU A 229 8.10 -6.56 -9.70
C LEU A 229 7.32 -7.70 -9.03
N GLU A 230 6.38 -7.37 -8.14
CA GLU A 230 5.56 -8.32 -7.40
C GLU A 230 4.48 -8.99 -8.27
N SER A 231 4.18 -8.47 -9.46
CA SER A 231 3.36 -9.17 -10.47
C SER A 231 4.09 -10.34 -11.14
N HIS A 232 5.42 -10.45 -10.99
CA HIS A 232 6.18 -11.59 -11.51
C HIS A 232 5.94 -12.84 -10.65
N PRO A 233 5.61 -14.01 -11.25
CA PRO A 233 5.25 -15.22 -10.50
C PRO A 233 6.29 -15.72 -9.50
N SER A 234 7.56 -15.41 -9.72
CA SER A 234 8.68 -15.81 -8.85
C SER A 234 9.09 -14.75 -7.84
N VAL A 235 8.35 -13.65 -7.70
CA VAL A 235 8.61 -12.60 -6.72
C VAL A 235 7.55 -12.65 -5.63
N LEU A 236 7.97 -12.81 -4.39
CA LEU A 236 7.08 -12.79 -3.23
C LEU A 236 6.87 -11.37 -2.73
N GLU A 237 7.96 -10.63 -2.56
CA GLU A 237 7.98 -9.25 -2.06
C GLU A 237 9.17 -8.50 -2.66
N SER A 238 9.04 -7.19 -2.81
CA SER A 238 10.16 -6.32 -3.23
C SER A 238 10.17 -5.02 -2.43
N ILE A 239 11.30 -4.32 -2.42
CA ILE A 239 11.41 -2.94 -1.92
C ILE A 239 12.37 -2.18 -2.82
N VAL A 240 11.91 -1.03 -3.31
CA VAL A 240 12.65 -0.21 -4.27
C VAL A 240 13.13 1.05 -3.60
N VAL A 241 14.41 1.38 -3.80
CA VAL A 241 15.05 2.57 -3.21
C VAL A 241 15.99 3.25 -4.21
N GLY A 242 16.31 4.51 -3.94
CA GLY A 242 17.31 5.27 -4.69
C GLY A 242 18.67 5.20 -4.03
N LEU A 243 19.69 4.76 -4.77
CA LEU A 243 21.08 4.88 -4.37
C LEU A 243 21.69 6.16 -4.93
N PRO A 244 22.49 6.94 -4.19
CA PRO A 244 23.22 8.06 -4.74
C PRO A 244 24.09 7.61 -5.93
N ASP A 245 23.98 8.29 -7.06
CA ASP A 245 24.68 7.98 -8.30
C ASP A 245 25.10 9.27 -9.02
N LEU A 246 26.34 9.27 -9.59
CA LEU A 246 26.90 10.48 -10.21
C LEU A 246 26.25 10.85 -11.55
N GLU A 247 25.75 9.87 -12.29
CA GLU A 247 25.12 10.06 -13.59
C GLU A 247 23.62 10.34 -13.46
N TRP A 248 22.93 9.59 -12.59
CA TRP A 248 21.47 9.62 -12.46
C TRP A 248 20.97 10.47 -11.30
N GLY A 249 21.87 11.00 -10.46
CA GLY A 249 21.51 11.60 -9.15
C GLY A 249 21.13 10.50 -8.15
N GLN A 250 20.12 9.71 -8.49
CA GLN A 250 19.78 8.47 -7.78
C GLN A 250 19.60 7.32 -8.77
N LEU A 251 20.25 6.19 -8.50
CA LEU A 251 20.05 4.94 -9.24
C LEU A 251 18.90 4.16 -8.60
N VAL A 252 17.90 3.81 -9.36
CA VAL A 252 16.81 2.95 -8.90
C VAL A 252 17.33 1.53 -8.71
N VAL A 253 17.22 0.99 -7.49
CA VAL A 253 17.60 -0.38 -7.17
C VAL A 253 16.51 -1.11 -6.41
N ALA A 254 16.47 -2.43 -6.52
CA ALA A 254 15.46 -3.26 -5.88
C ALA A 254 16.08 -4.36 -5.01
N TYR A 255 15.59 -4.49 -3.78
CA TYR A 255 15.66 -5.74 -3.01
C TYR A 255 14.49 -6.62 -3.40
N VAL A 256 14.73 -7.92 -3.57
CA VAL A 256 13.72 -8.88 -4.01
C VAL A 256 13.77 -10.10 -3.11
N VAL A 257 12.63 -10.51 -2.60
CA VAL A 257 12.41 -11.82 -1.97
C VAL A 257 11.79 -12.71 -3.04
N ALA A 258 12.53 -13.74 -3.45
CA ALA A 258 12.02 -14.70 -4.41
C ALA A 258 10.99 -15.64 -3.75
N ASP A 259 10.00 -16.08 -4.51
CA ASP A 259 9.05 -17.08 -4.04
C ASP A 259 9.76 -18.46 -3.99
N PRO A 260 9.87 -19.07 -2.80
CA PRO A 260 10.58 -20.35 -2.65
C PRO A 260 9.88 -21.52 -3.35
N ASP A 261 8.58 -21.40 -3.65
CA ASP A 261 7.77 -22.41 -4.31
C ASP A 261 7.75 -22.24 -5.85
N ALA A 262 8.34 -21.14 -6.36
CA ALA A 262 8.43 -20.84 -7.78
C ALA A 262 9.81 -21.16 -8.38
N ALA A 263 9.95 -21.02 -9.71
CA ALA A 263 11.24 -21.11 -10.36
C ALA A 263 12.18 -19.97 -9.92
N ALA A 264 13.48 -20.29 -9.82
CA ALA A 264 14.49 -19.26 -9.52
C ALA A 264 14.43 -18.15 -10.58
N VAL A 265 14.52 -16.90 -10.12
CA VAL A 265 14.45 -15.71 -10.98
C VAL A 265 15.78 -14.96 -10.94
N THR A 266 16.17 -14.38 -12.07
CA THR A 266 17.40 -13.60 -12.24
C THR A 266 17.12 -12.11 -12.39
N ALA A 267 18.14 -11.29 -12.24
CA ALA A 267 18.05 -9.84 -12.49
C ALA A 267 17.66 -9.54 -13.96
N ASP A 268 18.15 -10.33 -14.91
CA ASP A 268 17.85 -10.19 -16.34
C ASP A 268 16.35 -10.45 -16.62
N GLU A 269 15.76 -11.46 -15.99
CA GLU A 269 14.33 -11.78 -16.13
C GLU A 269 13.45 -10.70 -15.51
N LEU A 270 13.82 -10.18 -14.33
CA LEU A 270 13.08 -9.07 -13.69
C LEU A 270 13.17 -7.79 -14.49
N GLU A 271 14.33 -7.48 -15.09
CA GLU A 271 14.45 -6.34 -15.99
C GLU A 271 13.57 -6.51 -17.23
N ALA A 272 13.60 -7.70 -17.85
CA ALA A 272 12.77 -8.00 -19.01
C ALA A 272 11.28 -7.88 -18.66
N HIS A 273 10.87 -8.34 -17.48
CA HIS A 273 9.51 -8.19 -16.97
C HIS A 273 9.11 -6.72 -16.83
N CYS A 274 9.95 -5.89 -16.18
CA CYS A 274 9.71 -4.45 -16.07
C CYS A 274 9.62 -3.74 -17.43
N LEU A 275 10.45 -4.15 -18.39
CA LEU A 275 10.46 -3.57 -19.74
C LEU A 275 9.24 -3.96 -20.58
N ALA A 276 8.65 -5.11 -20.30
CA ALA A 276 7.45 -5.62 -20.98
C ALA A 276 6.14 -5.06 -20.37
N SER A 277 6.20 -4.51 -19.16
CA SER A 277 5.03 -3.96 -18.50
C SER A 277 4.56 -2.66 -19.16
N GLU A 278 3.26 -2.56 -19.42
CA GLU A 278 2.62 -1.32 -19.88
C GLU A 278 2.40 -0.33 -18.73
N ASP A 279 2.43 -0.80 -17.48
CA ASP A 279 2.20 -0.02 -16.28
C ASP A 279 3.46 0.70 -15.76
N LEU A 280 4.63 0.42 -16.36
CA LEU A 280 5.91 0.99 -15.94
C LEU A 280 6.69 1.62 -17.09
N ALA A 281 6.89 2.92 -17.05
CA ALA A 281 7.77 3.60 -18.01
C ALA A 281 9.20 3.04 -17.92
N ARG A 282 9.83 2.80 -19.07
CA ARG A 282 11.13 2.12 -19.17
C ARG A 282 12.25 2.72 -18.31
N PHE A 283 12.22 4.03 -18.10
CA PHE A 283 13.24 4.73 -17.28
C PHE A 283 13.08 4.48 -15.78
N LYS A 284 11.88 4.08 -15.32
CA LYS A 284 11.57 3.84 -13.90
C LYS A 284 12.05 2.48 -13.39
N ARG A 285 12.41 1.54 -14.29
CA ARG A 285 12.83 0.20 -13.88
C ARG A 285 14.08 0.22 -13.01
N PRO A 286 14.26 -0.74 -12.10
CA PRO A 286 15.50 -0.89 -11.36
C PRO A 286 16.68 -1.17 -12.30
N ARG A 287 17.83 -0.59 -11.98
CA ARG A 287 19.10 -0.79 -12.72
C ARG A 287 19.99 -1.82 -12.06
N ALA A 288 19.64 -2.22 -10.83
CA ALA A 288 20.33 -3.27 -10.13
C ALA A 288 19.39 -3.93 -9.10
N TYR A 289 19.65 -5.19 -8.83
CA TYR A 289 18.80 -6.03 -7.99
C TYR A 289 19.64 -6.73 -6.92
N ARG A 290 19.07 -6.95 -5.75
CA ARG A 290 19.64 -7.79 -4.72
C ARG A 290 18.59 -8.74 -4.17
N PHE A 291 18.88 -10.03 -4.26
CA PHE A 291 18.02 -11.07 -3.70
C PHE A 291 18.34 -11.24 -2.21
N VAL A 292 17.30 -11.27 -1.38
CA VAL A 292 17.37 -11.37 0.07
C VAL A 292 16.33 -12.34 0.61
N ASP A 293 16.57 -12.89 1.81
CA ASP A 293 15.60 -13.79 2.45
C ASP A 293 14.40 -13.05 3.04
N LYS A 294 14.57 -11.79 3.41
CA LYS A 294 13.52 -10.96 4.01
C LYS A 294 13.79 -9.46 3.81
N LEU A 295 12.73 -8.69 3.74
CA LEU A 295 12.75 -7.23 3.67
C LEU A 295 12.66 -6.60 5.08
N PRO A 296 13.15 -5.35 5.25
CA PRO A 296 12.90 -4.57 6.45
C PRO A 296 11.42 -4.16 6.50
N MET A 297 10.68 -4.71 7.47
CA MET A 297 9.25 -4.49 7.64
C MET A 297 8.92 -3.93 9.01
N THR A 298 7.83 -3.16 9.10
CA THR A 298 7.23 -2.80 10.38
C THR A 298 6.53 -4.02 11.00
N PRO A 299 6.25 -4.01 12.33
CA PRO A 299 5.44 -5.06 12.94
C PRO A 299 4.02 -5.20 12.36
N THR A 300 3.56 -4.21 11.63
CA THR A 300 2.25 -4.20 10.93
C THR A 300 2.34 -4.67 9.48
N GLY A 301 3.52 -5.09 9.00
CA GLY A 301 3.73 -5.59 7.64
C GLY A 301 3.93 -4.52 6.59
N LYS A 302 4.28 -3.28 6.96
CA LYS A 302 4.61 -2.22 6.00
C LYS A 302 6.10 -2.20 5.71
N LYS A 303 6.47 -1.97 4.47
CA LYS A 303 7.86 -1.81 3.99
C LYS A 303 8.52 -0.59 4.64
N LYS A 304 9.77 -0.73 5.08
CA LYS A 304 10.55 0.36 5.69
C LYS A 304 11.58 0.89 4.67
N HIS A 305 11.13 1.75 3.74
CA HIS A 305 12.00 2.30 2.69
C HIS A 305 13.21 3.05 3.25
N VAL A 306 13.05 3.82 4.33
CA VAL A 306 14.17 4.53 4.98
C VAL A 306 15.25 3.54 5.46
N GLU A 307 14.87 2.42 6.08
CA GLU A 307 15.81 1.39 6.53
C GLU A 307 16.46 0.69 5.33
N ALA A 308 15.66 0.35 4.29
CA ALA A 308 16.15 -0.26 3.06
C ALA A 308 17.14 0.67 2.32
N THR A 309 16.88 1.97 2.25
CA THR A 309 17.81 2.96 1.67
C THR A 309 19.13 2.99 2.43
N ALA A 310 19.07 3.02 3.77
CA ALA A 310 20.26 2.99 4.59
C ALA A 310 21.06 1.67 4.44
N MET A 311 20.38 0.53 4.26
CA MET A 311 21.00 -0.76 3.95
C MET A 311 21.65 -0.70 2.56
N ALA A 312 20.95 -0.24 1.54
CA ALA A 312 21.44 -0.17 0.17
C ALA A 312 22.70 0.70 0.04
N CYS A 313 22.75 1.82 0.75
CA CYS A 313 23.96 2.66 0.79
C CYS A 313 25.17 1.95 1.38
N ARG A 314 24.98 1.06 2.38
CA ARG A 314 26.07 0.27 2.97
C ARG A 314 26.50 -0.91 2.12
N GLU A 315 25.61 -1.40 1.28
CA GLU A 315 25.72 -2.67 0.55
C GLU A 315 25.72 -2.49 -0.97
N ALA A 316 26.01 -1.28 -1.44
CA ALA A 316 25.91 -0.89 -2.86
C ALA A 316 26.64 -1.86 -3.82
N ASP A 317 27.80 -2.39 -3.42
CA ASP A 317 28.60 -3.31 -4.24
C ASP A 317 28.00 -4.71 -4.37
N THR A 318 26.93 -5.03 -3.61
CA THR A 318 26.30 -6.35 -3.62
C THR A 318 25.12 -6.46 -4.57
N PHE A 319 24.71 -5.33 -5.17
CA PHE A 319 23.65 -5.32 -6.16
C PHE A 319 24.13 -5.83 -7.51
N VAL A 320 23.36 -6.72 -8.11
CA VAL A 320 23.65 -7.32 -9.42
C VAL A 320 22.95 -6.50 -10.51
N ARG A 321 23.73 -6.04 -11.48
CA ARG A 321 23.18 -5.38 -12.69
C ARG A 321 22.80 -6.42 -13.73
N PRO A 322 21.69 -6.24 -14.45
CA PRO A 322 21.37 -7.05 -15.62
C PRO A 322 22.49 -6.98 -16.68
N ARG A 323 22.65 -8.08 -17.45
CA ARG A 323 23.79 -8.24 -18.39
C ARG A 323 23.68 -7.42 -19.66
N HIS A 324 22.54 -6.81 -19.94
CA HIS A 324 22.23 -6.13 -21.21
C HIS A 324 22.17 -4.60 -21.07
N HIS A 325 23.06 -4.04 -20.27
CA HIS A 325 23.27 -2.58 -20.17
C HIS A 325 24.71 -2.22 -20.48
#